data_6be0d13aed5c6e928baf4274ffb7d15c
#
_entry.id   6be0d13aed5c6e928baf4274ffb7d15c
#
_cell.length_a   1.000
_cell.length_b   1.000
_cell.length_c   1.000
_cell.angle_alpha   90.00
_cell.angle_beta   90.00
_cell.angle_gamma   90.00
#
_symmetry.space_group_name_H-M   'P 1'
#
loop_
_entity.id
_entity.type
_entity.pdbx_description
1 polymer ?
#
loop_
_entity_poly.entity_id
_entity_poly.type
_entity_poly.pdbx_seq_one_letter_code
_entity_poly.pdbx_strand_id
1 'polypeptide(L)'
;HALQKDGHVVAMTGDGVNDALAIKDADIGVAMNNGAQATKAVAQLVLLDGKFSHLPSVLAEGRRVINNVERVANLFVAKNVMSLIAIVTAAAFALPFPFLPRHLTLVSAVTIGIPAFFLALGPNRRRYHPGFLPRILRFAVPAGAVCGVVVIVSYLLAHLVFDTPTAGQCAGASQGTVPQASAQTCWQPSTAATISLLVAAFWILVVLARPFRPWKAALVAGCALIAVGAFTIPIAQQFFQFAAPAPMVLQSLAVGAVGALVIEVIYRLQPEMRQEPEEEPVPGGPVAASG
;
A
#
# COMPACT_ATOMS: atom_id res chain seq x y z
N HIS A 1 36.87 9.54 -7.58
CA HIS A 1 37.24 9.77 -6.16
C HIS A 1 37.06 11.22 -5.71
N ALA A 2 37.39 12.25 -6.52
CA ALA A 2 37.17 13.65 -6.11
C ALA A 2 35.67 13.94 -5.89
N LEU A 3 34.82 13.61 -6.85
CA LEU A 3 33.38 13.78 -6.74
C LEU A 3 32.75 12.94 -5.60
N GLN A 4 33.27 11.73 -5.39
CA GLN A 4 32.82 10.88 -4.27
C GLN A 4 33.13 11.47 -2.91
N LYS A 5 34.33 12.09 -2.78
CA LYS A 5 34.75 12.82 -1.55
C LYS A 5 33.86 14.01 -1.26
N ASP A 6 33.30 14.63 -2.30
CA ASP A 6 32.36 15.74 -2.18
C ASP A 6 30.91 15.25 -1.93
N GLY A 7 30.72 13.94 -1.73
CA GLY A 7 29.43 13.34 -1.40
C GLY A 7 28.53 13.05 -2.60
N HIS A 8 29.06 13.11 -3.83
CA HIS A 8 28.33 12.75 -5.04
C HIS A 8 28.33 11.25 -5.29
N VAL A 9 27.21 10.72 -5.78
CA VAL A 9 27.14 9.35 -6.31
C VAL A 9 27.64 9.35 -7.76
N VAL A 10 28.72 8.61 -8.02
CA VAL A 10 29.41 8.63 -9.30
C VAL A 10 29.12 7.35 -10.08
N ALA A 11 28.63 7.50 -11.31
CA ALA A 11 28.54 6.42 -12.28
C ALA A 11 29.71 6.47 -13.26
N MET A 12 30.36 5.34 -13.51
CA MET A 12 31.44 5.19 -14.49
C MET A 12 31.02 4.20 -15.57
N THR A 13 31.19 4.60 -16.83
CA THR A 13 30.95 3.74 -17.98
C THR A 13 32.23 3.50 -18.76
N GLY A 14 32.44 2.28 -19.24
CA GLY A 14 33.61 1.94 -20.04
C GLY A 14 33.48 0.58 -20.74
N ASP A 15 34.37 0.31 -21.70
CA ASP A 15 34.42 -0.90 -22.48
C ASP A 15 35.83 -1.56 -22.50
N GLY A 16 36.86 -0.78 -22.14
CA GLY A 16 38.27 -1.22 -22.13
C GLY A 16 38.68 -1.93 -20.85
N VAL A 17 39.74 -2.75 -20.94
CA VAL A 17 40.34 -3.39 -19.75
C VAL A 17 40.90 -2.35 -18.77
N ASN A 18 41.37 -1.21 -19.28
CA ASN A 18 41.91 -0.12 -18.48
C ASN A 18 40.85 0.58 -17.62
N ASP A 19 39.57 0.47 -18.01
CA ASP A 19 38.44 1.07 -17.29
C ASP A 19 37.98 0.21 -16.11
N ALA A 20 38.38 -1.07 -16.05
CA ALA A 20 37.92 -2.02 -15.05
C ALA A 20 38.10 -1.54 -13.62
N LEU A 21 39.22 -0.90 -13.31
CA LEU A 21 39.47 -0.37 -11.96
C LEU A 21 38.56 0.83 -11.63
N ALA A 22 38.41 1.76 -12.58
CA ALA A 22 37.54 2.92 -12.40
C ALA A 22 36.08 2.54 -12.28
N ILE A 23 35.62 1.53 -13.05
CA ILE A 23 34.26 0.97 -12.98
C ILE A 23 34.02 0.26 -11.66
N LYS A 24 35.02 -0.48 -11.14
CA LYS A 24 34.92 -1.14 -9.83
C LYS A 24 34.85 -0.14 -8.66
N ASP A 25 35.59 0.96 -8.76
CA ASP A 25 35.69 1.96 -7.71
C ASP A 25 34.55 2.99 -7.75
N ALA A 26 33.81 3.07 -8.85
CA ALA A 26 32.61 3.90 -8.94
C ALA A 26 31.46 3.34 -8.09
N ASP A 27 30.56 4.22 -7.65
CA ASP A 27 29.34 3.81 -6.94
C ASP A 27 28.40 2.98 -7.85
N ILE A 28 28.39 3.29 -9.16
CA ILE A 28 27.66 2.53 -10.18
C ILE A 28 28.61 2.30 -11.36
N GLY A 29 29.07 1.06 -11.55
CA GLY A 29 29.88 0.65 -12.69
C GLY A 29 29.02 0.11 -13.82
N VAL A 30 29.18 0.65 -15.03
CA VAL A 30 28.45 0.25 -16.23
C VAL A 30 29.42 -0.22 -17.29
N ALA A 31 29.27 -1.47 -17.77
CA ALA A 31 30.05 -1.99 -18.87
C ALA A 31 29.21 -2.11 -20.15
N MET A 32 29.90 -1.97 -21.29
CA MET A 32 29.30 -2.25 -22.60
C MET A 32 29.41 -3.75 -22.95
N ASN A 33 28.42 -4.31 -23.62
CA ASN A 33 28.44 -5.74 -23.99
C ASN A 33 29.60 -6.12 -24.96
N ASN A 34 29.99 -5.19 -25.81
CA ASN A 34 31.16 -5.35 -26.71
C ASN A 34 32.51 -5.10 -26.00
N GLY A 35 32.49 -4.71 -24.74
CA GLY A 35 33.66 -4.44 -23.92
C GLY A 35 34.38 -5.71 -23.42
N ALA A 36 35.53 -5.47 -22.79
CA ALA A 36 36.39 -6.53 -22.25
C ALA A 36 35.68 -7.36 -21.17
N GLN A 37 35.97 -8.66 -21.10
CA GLN A 37 35.39 -9.55 -20.08
C GLN A 37 35.74 -9.12 -18.65
N ALA A 38 36.96 -8.61 -18.45
CA ALA A 38 37.40 -8.09 -17.15
C ALA A 38 36.53 -6.92 -16.68
N THR A 39 36.16 -6.02 -17.59
CA THR A 39 35.29 -4.86 -17.31
C THR A 39 33.85 -5.31 -16.98
N LYS A 40 33.34 -6.26 -17.75
CA LYS A 40 32.00 -6.84 -17.48
C LYS A 40 31.94 -7.59 -16.14
N ALA A 41 33.02 -8.23 -15.73
CA ALA A 41 33.09 -8.99 -14.49
C ALA A 41 33.03 -8.12 -13.23
N VAL A 42 33.43 -6.83 -13.32
CA VAL A 42 33.44 -5.90 -12.19
C VAL A 42 32.29 -4.90 -12.21
N ALA A 43 31.59 -4.76 -13.31
CA ALA A 43 30.48 -3.83 -13.47
C ALA A 43 29.20 -4.35 -12.79
N GLN A 44 28.44 -3.45 -12.21
CA GLN A 44 27.12 -3.74 -11.64
C GLN A 44 26.02 -3.80 -12.71
N LEU A 45 26.22 -3.11 -13.84
CA LEU A 45 25.29 -3.07 -14.97
C LEU A 45 26.02 -3.35 -16.28
N VAL A 46 25.40 -4.16 -17.19
CA VAL A 46 25.93 -4.38 -18.52
C VAL A 46 24.88 -3.96 -19.56
N LEU A 47 25.23 -3.02 -20.45
CA LEU A 47 24.38 -2.61 -21.56
C LEU A 47 24.53 -3.59 -22.71
N LEU A 48 23.54 -4.48 -22.88
CA LEU A 48 23.59 -5.61 -23.81
C LEU A 48 23.65 -5.17 -25.28
N ASP A 49 23.04 -4.06 -25.62
CA ASP A 49 23.05 -3.50 -26.98
C ASP A 49 24.22 -2.53 -27.24
N GLY A 50 25.03 -2.27 -26.21
CA GLY A 50 26.20 -1.40 -26.30
C GLY A 50 25.88 0.09 -26.57
N LYS A 51 24.63 0.51 -26.40
CA LYS A 51 24.19 1.89 -26.67
C LYS A 51 24.01 2.69 -25.38
N PHE A 52 24.86 3.67 -25.17
CA PHE A 52 24.77 4.60 -24.05
C PHE A 52 23.43 5.36 -24.02
N SER A 53 22.81 5.59 -25.19
CA SER A 53 21.53 6.28 -25.30
C SER A 53 20.36 5.59 -24.54
N HIS A 54 20.53 4.35 -24.10
CA HIS A 54 19.52 3.64 -23.31
C HIS A 54 19.64 3.89 -21.81
N LEU A 55 20.73 4.50 -21.33
CA LEU A 55 20.93 4.80 -19.92
C LEU A 55 19.82 5.68 -19.29
N PRO A 56 19.31 6.72 -19.97
CA PRO A 56 18.17 7.49 -19.46
C PRO A 56 16.90 6.65 -19.28
N SER A 57 16.63 5.69 -20.15
CA SER A 57 15.48 4.79 -20.02
C SER A 57 15.64 3.81 -18.87
N VAL A 58 16.85 3.30 -18.63
CA VAL A 58 17.18 2.46 -17.47
C VAL A 58 16.98 3.24 -16.17
N LEU A 59 17.44 4.49 -16.12
CA LEU A 59 17.24 5.36 -14.95
C LEU A 59 15.74 5.64 -14.71
N ALA A 60 14.98 5.91 -15.77
CA ALA A 60 13.54 6.14 -15.68
C ALA A 60 12.82 4.90 -15.15
N GLU A 61 13.23 3.70 -15.58
CA GLU A 61 12.67 2.44 -15.07
C GLU A 61 13.04 2.19 -13.61
N GLY A 62 14.28 2.43 -13.21
CA GLY A 62 14.70 2.35 -11.81
C GLY A 62 13.88 3.28 -10.90
N ARG A 63 13.68 4.54 -11.32
CA ARG A 63 12.82 5.51 -10.61
C ARG A 63 11.37 5.02 -10.52
N ARG A 64 10.84 4.45 -11.60
CA ARG A 64 9.49 3.86 -11.63
C ARG A 64 9.34 2.76 -10.59
N VAL A 65 10.30 1.83 -10.54
CA VAL A 65 10.27 0.70 -9.60
C VAL A 65 10.30 1.20 -8.17
N ILE A 66 11.24 2.06 -7.81
CA ILE A 66 11.37 2.58 -6.44
C ILE A 66 10.09 3.31 -5.99
N ASN A 67 9.57 4.21 -6.82
CA ASN A 67 8.37 4.96 -6.49
C ASN A 67 7.11 4.07 -6.38
N ASN A 68 7.02 3.00 -7.16
CA ASN A 68 5.91 2.05 -7.07
C ASN A 68 6.06 1.17 -5.82
N VAL A 69 7.28 0.74 -5.49
CA VAL A 69 7.58 0.02 -4.24
C VAL A 69 7.22 0.86 -3.02
N GLU A 70 7.51 2.17 -3.03
CA GLU A 70 7.14 3.08 -1.94
C GLU A 70 5.62 3.11 -1.69
N ARG A 71 4.82 3.15 -2.75
CA ARG A 71 3.35 3.10 -2.64
C ARG A 71 2.87 1.80 -2.02
N VAL A 72 3.39 0.69 -2.51
CA VAL A 72 3.03 -0.65 -2.02
C VAL A 72 3.46 -0.83 -0.57
N ALA A 73 4.66 -0.37 -0.22
CA ALA A 73 5.18 -0.44 1.14
C ALA A 73 4.31 0.34 2.13
N ASN A 74 3.78 1.52 1.75
CA ASN A 74 2.85 2.27 2.59
C ASN A 74 1.58 1.47 2.93
N LEU A 75 1.00 0.74 1.96
CA LEU A 75 -0.18 -0.10 2.19
C LEU A 75 0.13 -1.25 3.17
N PHE A 76 1.27 -1.92 2.98
CA PHE A 76 1.67 -3.03 3.84
C PHE A 76 2.00 -2.58 5.27
N VAL A 77 2.76 -1.49 5.42
CA VAL A 77 3.13 -0.96 6.74
C VAL A 77 1.89 -0.50 7.49
N ALA A 78 0.98 0.25 6.85
CA ALA A 78 -0.27 0.69 7.48
C ALA A 78 -1.11 -0.51 7.97
N LYS A 79 -1.23 -1.58 7.16
CA LYS A 79 -1.92 -2.80 7.58
C LYS A 79 -1.24 -3.47 8.77
N ASN A 80 0.09 -3.58 8.77
CA ASN A 80 0.83 -4.22 9.87
C ASN A 80 0.67 -3.43 11.17
N VAL A 81 0.73 -2.10 11.12
CA VAL A 81 0.48 -1.24 12.28
C VAL A 81 -0.94 -1.41 12.80
N MET A 82 -1.94 -1.41 11.93
CA MET A 82 -3.34 -1.68 12.29
C MET A 82 -3.48 -3.04 12.98
N SER A 83 -2.89 -4.10 12.39
CA SER A 83 -2.96 -5.44 12.95
C SER A 83 -2.28 -5.53 14.31
N LEU A 84 -1.13 -4.87 14.49
CA LEU A 84 -0.41 -4.80 15.77
C LEU A 84 -1.28 -4.14 16.84
N ILE A 85 -1.92 -3.02 16.54
CA ILE A 85 -2.80 -2.33 17.48
C ILE A 85 -4.00 -3.21 17.83
N ALA A 86 -4.62 -3.86 16.85
CA ALA A 86 -5.75 -4.75 17.10
C ALA A 86 -5.37 -5.93 18.01
N ILE A 87 -4.21 -6.56 17.76
CA ILE A 87 -3.72 -7.68 18.58
C ILE A 87 -3.37 -7.21 19.98
N VAL A 88 -2.61 -6.12 20.12
CA VAL A 88 -2.19 -5.61 21.44
C VAL A 88 -3.40 -5.19 22.26
N THR A 89 -4.39 -4.51 21.65
CA THR A 89 -5.61 -4.12 22.36
C THR A 89 -6.45 -5.32 22.76
N ALA A 90 -6.63 -6.30 21.88
CA ALA A 90 -7.35 -7.53 22.19
C ALA A 90 -6.69 -8.27 23.36
N ALA A 91 -5.35 -8.37 23.35
CA ALA A 91 -4.60 -9.03 24.44
C ALA A 91 -4.66 -8.24 25.76
N ALA A 92 -4.51 -6.91 25.72
CA ALA A 92 -4.47 -6.07 26.91
C ALA A 92 -5.81 -6.01 27.65
N PHE A 93 -6.92 -6.05 26.91
CA PHE A 93 -8.27 -5.98 27.46
C PHE A 93 -9.02 -7.32 27.49
N ALA A 94 -8.32 -8.43 27.22
CA ALA A 94 -8.89 -9.77 27.10
C ALA A 94 -10.12 -9.84 26.17
N LEU A 95 -10.13 -9.01 25.11
CA LEU A 95 -11.20 -8.97 24.11
C LEU A 95 -10.99 -10.06 23.07
N PRO A 96 -12.06 -10.61 22.47
CA PRO A 96 -11.93 -11.44 21.28
C PRO A 96 -11.27 -10.66 20.16
N PHE A 97 -10.48 -11.36 19.33
CA PHE A 97 -9.90 -10.71 18.16
C PHE A 97 -11.01 -10.26 17.19
N PRO A 98 -11.02 -8.98 16.75
CA PRO A 98 -12.16 -8.38 16.06
C PRO A 98 -12.41 -8.91 14.64
N PHE A 99 -11.59 -9.83 14.14
CA PHE A 99 -11.71 -10.35 12.79
C PHE A 99 -11.69 -11.87 12.73
N LEU A 100 -12.44 -12.43 11.80
CA LEU A 100 -12.22 -13.78 11.31
C LEU A 100 -11.11 -13.76 10.24
N PRO A 101 -10.30 -14.83 10.08
CA PRO A 101 -9.23 -14.89 9.07
C PRO A 101 -9.71 -14.54 7.65
N ARG A 102 -10.93 -14.96 7.28
CA ARG A 102 -11.54 -14.68 5.99
C ARG A 102 -11.85 -13.20 5.75
N HIS A 103 -12.17 -12.43 6.81
CA HIS A 103 -12.35 -10.98 6.73
C HIS A 103 -11.05 -10.28 6.33
N LEU A 104 -9.93 -10.65 6.99
CA LEU A 104 -8.61 -10.11 6.68
C LEU A 104 -8.14 -10.50 5.27
N THR A 105 -8.54 -11.67 4.78
CA THR A 105 -8.25 -12.09 3.40
C THR A 105 -8.96 -11.18 2.39
N LEU A 106 -10.25 -10.92 2.57
CA LEU A 106 -11.00 -9.99 1.71
C LEU A 106 -10.39 -8.60 1.75
N VAL A 107 -10.22 -8.03 2.97
CA VAL A 107 -9.62 -6.69 3.14
C VAL A 107 -8.27 -6.62 2.43
N SER A 108 -7.39 -7.61 2.66
CA SER A 108 -6.06 -7.64 2.05
C SER A 108 -6.11 -7.75 0.53
N ALA A 109 -7.02 -8.54 -0.02
CA ALA A 109 -7.16 -8.71 -1.46
C ALA A 109 -7.58 -7.41 -2.14
N VAL A 110 -8.62 -6.72 -1.62
CA VAL A 110 -9.20 -5.55 -2.28
C VAL A 110 -8.48 -4.23 -1.96
N THR A 111 -7.77 -4.12 -0.83
CA THR A 111 -7.08 -2.88 -0.45
C THR A 111 -5.58 -2.92 -0.70
N ILE A 112 -4.97 -4.11 -0.80
CA ILE A 112 -3.53 -4.27 -0.98
C ILE A 112 -3.22 -5.13 -2.20
N GLY A 113 -3.64 -6.40 -2.24
CA GLY A 113 -3.19 -7.36 -3.23
C GLY A 113 -3.45 -6.92 -4.68
N ILE A 114 -4.73 -6.75 -5.02
CA ILE A 114 -5.13 -6.31 -6.36
C ILE A 114 -4.59 -4.90 -6.67
N PRO A 115 -4.79 -3.88 -5.80
CA PRO A 115 -4.27 -2.54 -6.07
C PRO A 115 -2.75 -2.49 -6.18
N ALA A 116 -2.01 -3.15 -5.29
CA ALA A 116 -0.55 -3.14 -5.31
C ALA A 116 0.01 -3.70 -6.61
N PHE A 117 -0.57 -4.81 -7.10
CA PHE A 117 -0.15 -5.41 -8.36
C PHE A 117 -0.31 -4.42 -9.53
N PHE A 118 -1.50 -3.85 -9.70
CA PHE A 118 -1.73 -2.92 -10.80
C PHE A 118 -0.99 -1.59 -10.64
N LEU A 119 -0.85 -1.06 -9.42
CA LEU A 119 -0.09 0.15 -9.16
C LEU A 119 1.41 -0.04 -9.40
N ALA A 120 1.95 -1.24 -9.14
CA ALA A 120 3.35 -1.56 -9.42
C ALA A 120 3.66 -1.60 -10.93
N LEU A 121 2.69 -2.00 -11.76
CA LEU A 121 2.82 -1.99 -13.21
C LEU A 121 2.64 -0.60 -13.84
N GLY A 122 2.03 0.32 -13.10
CA GLY A 122 1.69 1.66 -13.59
C GLY A 122 2.93 2.52 -13.92
N PRO A 123 2.87 3.38 -14.94
CA PRO A 123 3.94 4.33 -15.24
C PRO A 123 4.09 5.34 -14.11
N ASN A 124 5.32 5.55 -13.66
CA ASN A 124 5.66 6.51 -12.61
C ASN A 124 7.01 7.16 -12.93
N ARG A 125 7.01 8.45 -13.25
CA ARG A 125 8.19 9.21 -13.66
C ARG A 125 8.65 10.22 -12.60
N ARG A 126 8.21 10.07 -11.35
CA ARG A 126 8.63 10.96 -10.27
C ARG A 126 10.14 10.89 -10.06
N ARG A 127 10.77 12.04 -9.80
CA ARG A 127 12.16 12.06 -9.35
C ARG A 127 12.31 11.28 -8.05
N TYR A 128 13.43 10.58 -7.91
CA TYR A 128 13.79 9.94 -6.66
C TYR A 128 14.18 11.02 -5.64
N HIS A 129 13.63 10.92 -4.44
CA HIS A 129 14.02 11.73 -3.30
C HIS A 129 14.64 10.81 -2.24
N PRO A 130 15.79 11.16 -1.64
CA PRO A 130 16.37 10.38 -0.55
C PRO A 130 15.45 10.35 0.66
N GLY A 131 15.61 9.35 1.55
CA GLY A 131 14.78 9.22 2.74
C GLY A 131 13.51 8.38 2.52
N PHE A 132 13.60 7.31 1.75
CA PHE A 132 12.52 6.35 1.48
C PHE A 132 11.83 5.84 2.76
N LEU A 133 12.59 5.32 3.72
CA LEU A 133 12.03 4.72 4.94
C LEU A 133 11.34 5.75 5.86
N PRO A 134 11.94 6.90 6.19
CA PRO A 134 11.27 7.94 6.96
C PRO A 134 9.96 8.43 6.35
N ARG A 135 9.90 8.56 5.01
CA ARG A 135 8.68 8.98 4.30
C ARG A 135 7.55 7.98 4.47
N ILE A 136 7.85 6.67 4.30
CA ILE A 136 6.86 5.60 4.51
C ILE A 136 6.37 5.64 5.96
N LEU A 137 7.27 5.67 6.93
CA LEU A 137 6.89 5.62 8.34
C LEU A 137 6.07 6.83 8.79
N ARG A 138 6.38 8.03 8.30
CA ARG A 138 5.64 9.25 8.61
C ARG A 138 4.17 9.19 8.21
N PHE A 139 3.84 8.50 7.13
CA PHE A 139 2.46 8.35 6.67
C PHE A 139 1.84 7.03 7.12
N ALA A 140 2.49 5.92 6.87
CA ALA A 140 1.90 4.60 7.08
C ALA A 140 1.65 4.27 8.55
N VAL A 141 2.52 4.74 9.46
CA VAL A 141 2.34 4.49 10.90
C VAL A 141 1.11 5.21 11.45
N PRO A 142 0.95 6.53 11.30
CA PRO A 142 -0.25 7.20 11.80
C PRO A 142 -1.53 6.78 11.06
N ALA A 143 -1.47 6.54 9.75
CA ALA A 143 -2.62 6.04 8.99
C ALA A 143 -3.04 4.64 9.44
N GLY A 144 -2.08 3.74 9.68
CA GLY A 144 -2.34 2.42 10.24
C GLY A 144 -2.88 2.47 11.68
N ALA A 145 -2.39 3.41 12.49
CA ALA A 145 -2.90 3.65 13.84
C ALA A 145 -4.37 4.09 13.82
N VAL A 146 -4.72 5.00 12.93
CA VAL A 146 -6.13 5.41 12.73
C VAL A 146 -6.99 4.22 12.34
N CYS A 147 -6.54 3.37 11.41
CA CYS A 147 -7.26 2.15 11.04
C CYS A 147 -7.45 1.22 12.25
N GLY A 148 -6.42 1.06 13.08
CA GLY A 148 -6.49 0.25 14.31
C GLY A 148 -7.54 0.78 15.30
N VAL A 149 -7.54 2.09 15.55
CA VAL A 149 -8.53 2.75 16.41
C VAL A 149 -9.95 2.61 15.84
N VAL A 150 -10.13 2.85 14.54
CA VAL A 150 -11.43 2.71 13.85
C VAL A 150 -11.99 1.29 14.02
N VAL A 151 -11.16 0.28 13.88
CA VAL A 151 -11.54 -1.13 14.08
C VAL A 151 -12.04 -1.37 15.50
N ILE A 152 -11.25 -0.93 16.50
CA ILE A 152 -11.58 -1.16 17.92
C ILE A 152 -12.85 -0.41 18.29
N VAL A 153 -12.96 0.86 17.92
CA VAL A 153 -14.14 1.70 18.19
C VAL A 153 -15.39 1.07 17.56
N SER A 154 -15.31 0.66 16.28
CA SER A 154 -16.47 0.05 15.61
C SER A 154 -16.87 -1.27 16.25
N TYR A 155 -15.89 -2.10 16.66
CA TYR A 155 -16.12 -3.36 17.34
C TYR A 155 -16.79 -3.17 18.71
N LEU A 156 -16.28 -2.24 19.52
CA LEU A 156 -16.84 -1.93 20.83
C LEU A 156 -18.23 -1.30 20.74
N LEU A 157 -18.44 -0.35 19.81
CA LEU A 157 -19.75 0.25 19.58
C LEU A 157 -20.79 -0.78 19.16
N ALA A 158 -20.39 -1.78 18.37
CA ALA A 158 -21.29 -2.86 18.00
C ALA A 158 -21.75 -3.65 19.23
N HIS A 159 -20.88 -3.91 20.19
CA HIS A 159 -21.25 -4.57 21.44
C HIS A 159 -22.10 -3.69 22.35
N LEU A 160 -21.77 -2.38 22.49
CA LEU A 160 -22.45 -1.48 23.42
C LEU A 160 -23.84 -1.05 22.93
N VAL A 161 -24.00 -0.83 21.62
CA VAL A 161 -25.23 -0.25 21.05
C VAL A 161 -26.23 -1.32 20.65
N PHE A 162 -25.76 -2.49 20.18
CA PHE A 162 -26.61 -3.53 19.62
C PHE A 162 -26.72 -4.78 20.52
N ASP A 163 -26.17 -4.72 21.74
CA ASP A 163 -26.25 -5.79 22.73
C ASP A 163 -25.88 -7.17 22.18
N THR A 164 -24.79 -7.22 21.41
CA THR A 164 -24.34 -8.41 20.74
C THR A 164 -23.78 -9.44 21.73
N PRO A 165 -23.89 -10.76 21.44
CA PRO A 165 -23.44 -11.79 22.35
C PRO A 165 -21.95 -11.70 22.68
N THR A 166 -21.60 -12.08 23.91
CA THR A 166 -20.20 -12.15 24.36
C THR A 166 -19.44 -13.31 23.73
N ALA A 167 -18.10 -13.27 23.83
CA ALA A 167 -17.23 -14.31 23.29
C ALA A 167 -17.57 -15.73 23.78
N GLY A 168 -17.95 -15.86 25.05
CA GLY A 168 -18.33 -17.15 25.63
C GLY A 168 -19.63 -17.73 25.02
N GLN A 169 -20.58 -16.87 24.72
CA GLN A 169 -21.84 -17.27 24.07
C GLN A 169 -21.66 -17.61 22.59
N CYS A 170 -20.59 -17.08 21.97
CA CYS A 170 -20.25 -17.31 20.58
C CYS A 170 -19.25 -18.46 20.37
N ALA A 171 -18.83 -19.14 21.44
CA ALA A 171 -17.94 -20.28 21.34
C ALA A 171 -18.61 -21.38 20.48
N GLY A 172 -17.97 -21.72 19.36
CA GLY A 172 -18.50 -22.71 18.41
C GLY A 172 -19.37 -22.16 17.24
N ALA A 173 -19.68 -20.85 17.23
CA ALA A 173 -20.43 -20.26 16.13
C ALA A 173 -19.73 -20.42 14.77
N SER A 174 -18.40 -20.34 14.75
CA SER A 174 -17.59 -20.58 13.54
C SER A 174 -17.46 -22.05 13.15
N GLN A 175 -17.77 -22.96 14.08
CA GLN A 175 -17.68 -24.42 13.91
C GLN A 175 -19.04 -25.06 13.55
N GLY A 176 -20.09 -24.25 13.45
CA GLY A 176 -21.43 -24.74 13.10
C GLY A 176 -22.16 -25.48 14.22
N THR A 177 -21.65 -25.43 15.45
CA THR A 177 -22.27 -26.09 16.63
C THR A 177 -23.39 -25.25 17.27
N VAL A 178 -23.54 -23.99 16.83
CA VAL A 178 -24.57 -23.06 17.31
C VAL A 178 -25.64 -22.88 16.20
N PRO A 179 -26.93 -22.74 16.57
CA PRO A 179 -28.00 -22.48 15.61
C PRO A 179 -27.69 -21.27 14.72
N GLN A 180 -28.05 -21.34 13.43
CA GLN A 180 -27.66 -20.35 12.42
C GLN A 180 -28.10 -18.93 12.77
N ALA A 181 -29.27 -18.75 13.37
CA ALA A 181 -29.77 -17.45 13.83
C ALA A 181 -28.87 -16.82 14.94
N SER A 182 -28.43 -17.66 15.90
CA SER A 182 -27.51 -17.19 16.97
C SER A 182 -26.09 -16.97 16.45
N ALA A 183 -25.66 -17.75 15.47
CA ALA A 183 -24.35 -17.57 14.84
C ALA A 183 -24.27 -16.22 14.10
N GLN A 184 -25.34 -15.78 13.44
CA GLN A 184 -25.38 -14.50 12.74
C GLN A 184 -25.16 -13.31 13.69
N THR A 185 -25.77 -13.33 14.89
CA THR A 185 -25.55 -12.25 15.88
C THR A 185 -24.12 -12.22 16.38
N CYS A 186 -23.45 -13.35 16.47
CA CYS A 186 -22.03 -13.46 16.84
C CYS A 186 -21.07 -12.86 15.80
N TRP A 187 -21.47 -12.79 14.53
CA TRP A 187 -20.61 -12.23 13.48
C TRP A 187 -20.75 -10.72 13.32
N GLN A 188 -21.77 -10.12 13.93
CA GLN A 188 -22.09 -8.70 13.78
C GLN A 188 -20.94 -7.77 14.18
N PRO A 189 -20.26 -7.90 15.34
CA PRO A 189 -19.18 -7.00 15.72
C PRO A 189 -17.99 -7.09 14.76
N SER A 190 -17.64 -8.30 14.33
CA SER A 190 -16.57 -8.50 13.37
C SER A 190 -16.90 -7.96 11.98
N THR A 191 -18.19 -8.03 11.58
CA THR A 191 -18.69 -7.42 10.35
C THR A 191 -18.60 -5.90 10.43
N ALA A 192 -19.03 -5.29 11.54
CA ALA A 192 -18.95 -3.85 11.78
C ALA A 192 -17.50 -3.35 11.71
N ALA A 193 -16.58 -4.03 12.39
CA ALA A 193 -15.15 -3.72 12.35
C ALA A 193 -14.58 -3.83 10.92
N THR A 194 -15.01 -4.84 10.15
CA THR A 194 -14.56 -5.04 8.76
C THR A 194 -15.05 -3.93 7.84
N ILE A 195 -16.30 -3.49 7.96
CA ILE A 195 -16.86 -2.38 7.17
C ILE A 195 -16.08 -1.10 7.45
N SER A 196 -15.89 -0.74 8.71
CA SER A 196 -15.17 0.47 9.11
C SER A 196 -13.72 0.44 8.62
N LEU A 197 -13.05 -0.71 8.75
CA LEU A 197 -11.70 -0.89 8.24
C LEU A 197 -11.63 -0.73 6.73
N LEU A 198 -12.57 -1.32 5.99
CA LEU A 198 -12.59 -1.19 4.53
C LEU A 198 -12.69 0.27 4.11
N VAL A 199 -13.58 1.06 4.71
CA VAL A 199 -13.73 2.49 4.38
C VAL A 199 -12.41 3.24 4.63
N ALA A 200 -11.78 3.06 5.80
CA ALA A 200 -10.52 3.73 6.14
C ALA A 200 -9.36 3.25 5.24
N ALA A 201 -9.25 1.95 4.98
CA ALA A 201 -8.19 1.36 4.15
C ALA A 201 -8.35 1.74 2.66
N PHE A 202 -9.59 1.80 2.15
CA PHE A 202 -9.85 2.34 0.81
C PHE A 202 -9.45 3.80 0.70
N TRP A 203 -9.61 4.60 1.77
CA TRP A 203 -9.15 5.99 1.75
C TRP A 203 -7.62 6.09 1.67
N ILE A 204 -6.88 5.23 2.38
CA ILE A 204 -5.41 5.12 2.21
C ILE A 204 -5.08 4.80 0.75
N LEU A 205 -5.77 3.83 0.14
CA LEU A 205 -5.58 3.48 -1.26
C LEU A 205 -5.88 4.66 -2.19
N VAL A 206 -6.96 5.41 -1.96
CA VAL A 206 -7.34 6.63 -2.70
C VAL A 206 -6.23 7.67 -2.62
N VAL A 207 -5.69 7.94 -1.44
CA VAL A 207 -4.59 8.89 -1.22
C VAL A 207 -3.34 8.48 -1.99
N LEU A 208 -2.95 7.21 -1.90
CA LEU A 208 -1.75 6.68 -2.56
C LEU A 208 -1.91 6.52 -4.09
N ALA A 209 -3.14 6.43 -4.59
CA ALA A 209 -3.42 6.41 -6.03
C ALA A 209 -3.28 7.78 -6.71
N ARG A 210 -3.24 8.88 -5.94
CA ARG A 210 -3.07 10.24 -6.48
C ARG A 210 -1.72 10.39 -7.21
N PRO A 211 -1.62 11.19 -8.31
CA PRO A 211 -2.71 11.83 -9.04
C PRO A 211 -3.59 10.79 -9.76
N PHE A 212 -4.90 11.10 -9.82
CA PHE A 212 -5.86 10.19 -10.44
C PHE A 212 -5.70 10.20 -11.97
N ARG A 213 -5.45 9.02 -12.51
CA ARG A 213 -5.62 8.72 -13.93
C ARG A 213 -6.87 7.83 -14.09
N PRO A 214 -7.58 7.84 -15.24
CA PRO A 214 -8.82 7.07 -15.40
C PRO A 214 -8.71 5.59 -15.00
N TRP A 215 -7.61 4.94 -15.37
CA TRP A 215 -7.38 3.54 -15.02
C TRP A 215 -7.22 3.28 -13.52
N LYS A 216 -6.61 4.23 -12.77
CA LYS A 216 -6.48 4.11 -11.30
C LYS A 216 -7.83 4.30 -10.60
N ALA A 217 -8.64 5.24 -11.10
CA ALA A 217 -10.01 5.41 -10.61
C ALA A 217 -10.85 4.16 -10.87
N ALA A 218 -10.75 3.58 -12.08
CA ALA A 218 -11.41 2.32 -12.41
C ALA A 218 -10.94 1.16 -11.52
N LEU A 219 -9.64 1.07 -11.21
CA LEU A 219 -9.08 0.07 -10.30
C LEU A 219 -9.68 0.19 -8.90
N VAL A 220 -9.66 1.40 -8.32
CA VAL A 220 -10.22 1.65 -6.97
C VAL A 220 -11.72 1.37 -6.96
N ALA A 221 -12.46 1.82 -7.97
CA ALA A 221 -13.90 1.55 -8.10
C ALA A 221 -14.18 0.03 -8.24
N GLY A 222 -13.41 -0.68 -9.04
CA GLY A 222 -13.53 -2.13 -9.20
C GLY A 222 -13.29 -2.88 -7.88
N CYS A 223 -12.25 -2.51 -7.13
CA CYS A 223 -12.01 -3.10 -5.81
C CYS A 223 -13.14 -2.76 -4.81
N ALA A 224 -13.67 -1.54 -4.85
CA ALA A 224 -14.81 -1.15 -4.02
C ALA A 224 -16.07 -1.94 -4.39
N LEU A 225 -16.34 -2.17 -5.68
CA LEU A 225 -17.45 -3.01 -6.14
C LEU A 225 -17.33 -4.47 -5.68
N ILE A 226 -16.12 -5.04 -5.70
CA ILE A 226 -15.86 -6.38 -5.16
C ILE A 226 -16.16 -6.41 -3.66
N ALA A 227 -15.73 -5.39 -2.91
CA ALA A 227 -16.03 -5.30 -1.48
C ALA A 227 -17.53 -5.19 -1.24
N VAL A 228 -18.26 -4.32 -1.94
CA VAL A 228 -19.71 -4.18 -1.83
C VAL A 228 -20.41 -5.50 -2.20
N GLY A 229 -19.95 -6.18 -3.27
CA GLY A 229 -20.46 -7.49 -3.65
C GLY A 229 -20.33 -8.54 -2.54
N ALA A 230 -19.22 -8.51 -1.78
CA ALA A 230 -19.04 -9.44 -0.66
C ALA A 230 -20.06 -9.23 0.48
N PHE A 231 -20.58 -8.00 0.63
CA PHE A 231 -21.62 -7.67 1.63
C PHE A 231 -23.06 -7.76 1.10
N THR A 232 -23.26 -7.85 -0.21
CA THR A 232 -24.62 -7.85 -0.80
C THR A 232 -25.02 -9.20 -1.40
N ILE A 233 -24.05 -9.98 -1.89
CA ILE A 233 -24.33 -11.28 -2.52
C ILE A 233 -24.49 -12.35 -1.43
N PRO A 234 -25.64 -13.06 -1.34
CA PRO A 234 -25.91 -14.01 -0.24
C PRO A 234 -24.86 -15.12 -0.10
N ILE A 235 -24.37 -15.67 -1.20
CA ILE A 235 -23.31 -16.70 -1.17
C ILE A 235 -22.02 -16.15 -0.59
N ALA A 236 -21.63 -14.92 -0.94
CA ALA A 236 -20.47 -14.27 -0.40
C ALA A 236 -20.62 -13.93 1.09
N GLN A 237 -21.80 -13.44 1.50
CA GLN A 237 -22.11 -13.19 2.91
C GLN A 237 -21.96 -14.47 3.76
N GLN A 238 -22.46 -15.59 3.29
CA GLN A 238 -22.33 -16.88 3.99
C GLN A 238 -20.87 -17.33 4.04
N PHE A 239 -20.14 -17.22 2.92
CA PHE A 239 -18.74 -17.61 2.86
C PHE A 239 -17.87 -16.77 3.81
N PHE A 240 -18.05 -15.45 3.82
CA PHE A 240 -17.30 -14.54 4.69
C PHE A 240 -17.89 -14.46 6.11
N GLN A 241 -19.08 -15.02 6.35
CA GLN A 241 -19.82 -14.89 7.61
C GLN A 241 -20.11 -13.43 7.96
N PHE A 242 -20.59 -12.67 7.00
CA PHE A 242 -21.04 -11.31 7.23
C PHE A 242 -22.49 -11.28 7.66
N ALA A 243 -22.74 -10.57 8.76
CA ALA A 243 -24.09 -10.29 9.25
C ALA A 243 -24.07 -8.94 9.96
N ALA A 244 -24.88 -8.00 9.52
CA ALA A 244 -25.05 -6.73 10.21
C ALA A 244 -26.43 -6.14 9.88
N PRO A 245 -27.21 -5.69 10.88
CA PRO A 245 -28.45 -4.94 10.63
C PRO A 245 -28.11 -3.58 10.02
N ALA A 246 -29.05 -3.00 9.25
CA ALA A 246 -28.84 -1.74 8.57
C ALA A 246 -28.32 -0.58 9.47
N PRO A 247 -28.84 -0.38 10.70
CA PRO A 247 -28.32 0.68 11.59
C PRO A 247 -26.86 0.45 11.98
N MET A 248 -26.43 -0.81 12.19
CA MET A 248 -25.01 -1.14 12.47
C MET A 248 -24.13 -0.88 11.25
N VAL A 249 -24.59 -1.18 10.04
CA VAL A 249 -23.87 -0.84 8.80
C VAL A 249 -23.67 0.66 8.71
N LEU A 250 -24.71 1.46 8.95
CA LEU A 250 -24.63 2.93 8.90
C LEU A 250 -23.64 3.48 9.93
N GLN A 251 -23.69 2.97 11.16
CA GLN A 251 -22.74 3.33 12.22
C GLN A 251 -21.30 3.00 11.81
N SER A 252 -21.08 1.79 11.27
CA SER A 252 -19.75 1.35 10.84
C SER A 252 -19.19 2.20 9.69
N LEU A 253 -20.05 2.58 8.74
CA LEU A 253 -19.69 3.51 7.66
C LEU A 253 -19.33 4.89 8.22
N ALA A 254 -20.08 5.40 9.21
CA ALA A 254 -19.79 6.69 9.85
C ALA A 254 -18.43 6.66 10.56
N VAL A 255 -18.14 5.62 11.36
CA VAL A 255 -16.85 5.46 12.04
C VAL A 255 -15.71 5.35 11.02
N GLY A 256 -15.89 4.56 9.96
CA GLY A 256 -14.92 4.44 8.87
C GLY A 256 -14.69 5.78 8.15
N ALA A 257 -15.74 6.56 7.90
CA ALA A 257 -15.65 7.88 7.28
C ALA A 257 -14.87 8.88 8.14
N VAL A 258 -15.10 8.88 9.46
CA VAL A 258 -14.29 9.69 10.39
C VAL A 258 -12.81 9.29 10.30
N GLY A 259 -12.50 8.00 10.28
CA GLY A 259 -11.14 7.51 10.06
C GLY A 259 -10.55 7.99 8.73
N ALA A 260 -11.33 7.92 7.66
CA ALA A 260 -10.92 8.41 6.33
C ALA A 260 -10.61 9.92 6.34
N LEU A 261 -11.42 10.72 7.03
CA LEU A 261 -11.18 12.17 7.21
C LEU A 261 -9.87 12.43 7.97
N VAL A 262 -9.60 11.70 9.05
CA VAL A 262 -8.35 11.84 9.82
C VAL A 262 -7.15 11.45 8.94
N ILE A 263 -7.24 10.38 8.15
CA ILE A 263 -6.19 9.98 7.20
C ILE A 263 -5.96 11.07 6.15
N GLU A 264 -7.02 11.71 5.63
CA GLU A 264 -6.90 12.84 4.70
C GLU A 264 -6.16 14.02 5.34
N VAL A 265 -6.47 14.34 6.61
CA VAL A 265 -5.76 15.40 7.35
C VAL A 265 -4.29 15.05 7.51
N ILE A 266 -3.96 13.81 7.91
CA ILE A 266 -2.56 13.34 8.03
C ILE A 266 -1.83 13.51 6.69
N TYR A 267 -2.46 13.14 5.57
CA TYR A 267 -1.89 13.31 4.24
C TYR A 267 -1.66 14.79 3.89
N ARG A 268 -2.63 15.66 4.21
CA ARG A 268 -2.52 17.11 3.93
C ARG A 268 -1.44 17.80 4.75
N LEU A 269 -1.13 17.30 5.93
CA LEU A 269 -0.05 17.81 6.77
C LEU A 269 1.35 17.39 6.29
N GLN A 270 1.44 16.53 5.27
CA GLN A 270 2.70 16.06 4.71
C GLN A 270 2.96 16.63 3.30
N PRO A 271 3.58 17.81 3.19
CA PRO A 271 3.81 18.48 1.91
C PRO A 271 4.70 17.64 0.97
N GLU A 272 5.60 16.83 1.52
CA GLU A 272 6.48 15.94 0.75
C GLU A 272 5.73 14.92 -0.10
N MET A 273 4.54 14.48 0.34
CA MET A 273 3.68 13.56 -0.42
C MET A 273 2.81 14.26 -1.45
N ARG A 274 2.65 15.58 -1.34
CA ARG A 274 1.79 16.39 -2.20
C ARG A 274 2.52 17.02 -3.38
N GLN A 275 3.87 17.06 -3.34
CA GLN A 275 4.65 17.63 -4.44
C GLN A 275 4.28 16.92 -5.74
N GLU A 276 3.72 17.67 -6.68
CA GLU A 276 3.49 17.18 -8.03
C GLU A 276 4.82 16.75 -8.64
N PRO A 277 4.82 15.65 -9.40
CA PRO A 277 6.03 15.24 -10.09
C PRO A 277 6.41 16.35 -11.08
N GLU A 278 7.57 16.98 -10.89
CA GLU A 278 8.23 17.62 -12.02
C GLU A 278 8.47 16.53 -13.06
N GLU A 279 7.66 16.53 -14.11
CA GLU A 279 7.89 15.67 -15.27
C GLU A 279 9.17 16.17 -15.94
N GLU A 280 10.26 15.43 -15.75
CA GLU A 280 11.47 15.68 -16.52
C GLU A 280 11.11 15.56 -18.02
N PRO A 281 11.42 16.57 -18.85
CA PRO A 281 11.18 16.47 -20.27
C PRO A 281 11.88 15.22 -20.82
N VAL A 282 11.17 14.44 -21.62
CA VAL A 282 11.70 13.25 -22.29
C VAL A 282 12.93 13.67 -23.10
N PRO A 283 14.12 13.11 -22.87
CA PRO A 283 15.28 13.41 -23.72
C PRO A 283 14.91 13.07 -25.18
N GLY A 284 14.85 14.09 -26.06
CA GLY A 284 14.46 13.93 -27.46
C GLY A 284 12.97 14.19 -27.78
N GLY A 285 12.15 14.59 -26.83
CA GLY A 285 10.80 15.11 -27.10
C GLY A 285 10.83 16.56 -27.54
N PRO A 286 9.80 17.04 -28.29
CA PRO A 286 9.74 18.43 -28.72
C PRO A 286 9.78 19.33 -27.50
N VAL A 287 10.69 20.31 -27.51
CA VAL A 287 10.78 21.37 -26.50
C VAL A 287 9.45 22.10 -26.55
N ALA A 288 8.67 22.01 -25.48
CA ALA A 288 7.47 22.83 -25.34
C ALA A 288 7.92 24.29 -25.36
N ALA A 289 7.56 25.00 -26.43
CA ALA A 289 7.81 26.43 -26.56
C ALA A 289 7.08 27.12 -25.40
N SER A 290 7.87 27.70 -24.49
CA SER A 290 7.38 28.63 -23.47
C SER A 290 6.87 29.87 -24.19
N GLY A 291 5.55 30.00 -24.33
CA GLY A 291 4.85 31.22 -24.68
C GLY A 291 4.40 31.94 -23.42
#